data_9c575ce72c55dcf5e54a539cdfbc6aab
#
_entry.id   9c575ce72c55dcf5e54a539cdfbc6aab
#
_cell.length_a   1.000
_cell.length_b   1.000
_cell.length_c   1.000
_cell.angle_alpha   90.00
_cell.angle_beta   90.00
_cell.angle_gamma   90.00
#
_symmetry.space_group_name_H-M   'P 1'
#
loop_
_entity.id
_entity.type
_entity.pdbx_description
1 polymer ?
#
loop_
_entity_poly.entity_id
_entity_poly.type
_entity_poly.pdbx_seq_one_letter_code
_entity_poly.pdbx_strand_id
1 'polypeptide(L)'
;MISFRKELWFNTTKRREYINITDQVQAVLFESGVREGLLLVNAMHITASIFVNDDESGLHADFETWLEKLAPEKPYNQYHHNGFEDNADAHLKRQLMGREVVVAITDGKLDLGTWEQIFYGEYDGKRRKRVLVKIIGE
;
A
#
# COMPACT_ATOMS: atom_id res chain seq x y z
N MET A 1 -12.58 -18.30 -16.98
CA MET A 1 -12.17 -17.29 -16.00
C MET A 1 -11.23 -17.88 -14.98
N ILE A 2 -10.17 -17.16 -14.67
CA ILE A 2 -9.18 -17.54 -13.64
C ILE A 2 -9.41 -16.66 -12.42
N SER A 3 -9.31 -17.25 -11.24
CA SER A 3 -9.28 -16.53 -9.97
C SER A 3 -8.01 -16.94 -9.23
N PHE A 4 -7.14 -15.99 -8.93
CA PHE A 4 -5.84 -16.26 -8.31
C PHE A 4 -5.65 -15.35 -7.11
N ARG A 5 -5.06 -15.89 -6.04
CA ARG A 5 -4.85 -15.16 -4.80
C ARG A 5 -3.45 -15.43 -4.26
N LYS A 6 -2.77 -14.37 -3.85
CA LYS A 6 -1.47 -14.49 -3.18
C LYS A 6 -1.32 -13.42 -2.10
N GLU A 7 -0.59 -13.73 -1.06
CA GLU A 7 -0.23 -12.77 -0.02
C GLU A 7 1.24 -12.39 -0.13
N LEU A 8 1.51 -11.10 0.02
CA LEU A 8 2.85 -10.57 0.21
C LEU A 8 2.97 -10.13 1.66
N TRP A 9 4.17 -10.26 2.24
CA TRP A 9 4.39 -9.94 3.65
C TRP A 9 5.48 -8.89 3.78
N PHE A 10 5.25 -7.91 4.66
CA PHE A 10 6.17 -6.81 4.91
C PHE A 10 6.40 -6.65 6.41
N ASN A 11 7.65 -6.39 6.78
CA ASN A 11 8.05 -6.10 8.15
C ASN A 11 9.10 -5.00 8.07
N THR A 12 8.68 -3.75 8.22
CA THR A 12 9.56 -2.60 8.05
C THR A 12 10.41 -2.38 9.29
N THR A 13 11.60 -1.83 9.10
CA THR A 13 12.50 -1.46 10.21
C THR A 13 12.17 -0.10 10.78
N LYS A 14 11.50 0.76 10.00
CA LYS A 14 11.08 2.10 10.40
C LYS A 14 9.59 2.11 10.73
N ARG A 15 9.18 3.05 11.56
CA ARG A 15 7.77 3.28 11.86
C ARG A 15 6.99 3.65 10.60
N ARG A 16 7.54 4.53 9.77
CA ARG A 16 6.94 4.93 8.49
C ARG A 16 7.92 4.68 7.36
N GLU A 17 7.41 4.08 6.29
CA GLU A 17 8.22 3.71 5.14
C GLU A 17 7.32 3.55 3.91
N TYR A 18 7.83 3.91 2.72
CA TYR A 18 7.16 3.66 1.45
C TYR A 18 7.99 2.66 0.64
N ILE A 19 7.37 1.58 0.23
CA ILE A 19 8.04 0.51 -0.52
C ILE A 19 7.38 0.39 -1.89
N ASN A 20 8.17 0.56 -2.96
CA ASN A 20 7.70 0.29 -4.32
C ASN A 20 7.57 -1.22 -4.49
N ILE A 21 6.35 -1.70 -4.69
CA ILE A 21 6.04 -3.13 -4.82
C ILE A 21 5.62 -3.51 -6.23
N THR A 22 5.77 -2.63 -7.20
CA THR A 22 5.33 -2.86 -8.57
C THR A 22 5.87 -4.17 -9.14
N ASP A 23 7.18 -4.42 -8.98
CA ASP A 23 7.79 -5.64 -9.52
C ASP A 23 7.28 -6.90 -8.83
N GLN A 24 7.04 -6.85 -7.53
CA GLN A 24 6.47 -7.97 -6.78
C GLN A 24 5.05 -8.28 -7.26
N VAL A 25 4.24 -7.24 -7.50
CA VAL A 25 2.88 -7.40 -8.01
C VAL A 25 2.89 -7.94 -9.43
N GLN A 26 3.78 -7.43 -10.30
CA GLN A 26 3.94 -7.96 -11.66
C GLN A 26 4.33 -9.45 -11.63
N ALA A 27 5.19 -9.84 -10.70
CA ALA A 27 5.57 -11.25 -10.55
C ALA A 27 4.37 -12.14 -10.17
N VAL A 28 3.50 -11.65 -9.29
CA VAL A 28 2.25 -12.35 -8.94
C VAL A 28 1.34 -12.49 -10.15
N LEU A 29 1.20 -11.43 -10.95
CA LEU A 29 0.44 -11.47 -12.19
C LEU A 29 0.98 -12.53 -13.14
N PHE A 30 2.29 -12.54 -13.35
CA PHE A 30 2.94 -13.55 -14.20
C PHE A 30 2.64 -14.97 -13.70
N GLU A 31 2.73 -15.20 -12.40
CA GLU A 31 2.43 -16.50 -11.79
C GLU A 31 0.98 -16.93 -12.03
N SER A 32 0.04 -15.99 -12.06
CA SER A 32 -1.38 -16.28 -12.28
C SER A 32 -1.70 -16.76 -13.69
N GLY A 33 -0.89 -16.40 -14.66
CA GLY A 33 -1.14 -16.68 -16.07
C GLY A 33 -2.24 -15.82 -16.70
N VAL A 34 -2.82 -14.88 -15.98
CA VAL A 34 -3.89 -14.01 -16.51
C VAL A 34 -3.28 -12.98 -17.46
N ARG A 35 -3.92 -12.81 -18.60
CA ARG A 35 -3.48 -11.88 -19.63
C ARG A 35 -4.40 -10.67 -19.77
N GLU A 36 -5.69 -10.84 -19.47
CA GLU A 36 -6.69 -9.78 -19.53
C GLU A 36 -7.60 -9.86 -18.29
N GLY A 37 -7.73 -8.78 -17.56
CA GLY A 37 -8.57 -8.78 -16.37
C GLY A 37 -8.28 -7.62 -15.44
N LEU A 38 -8.54 -7.87 -14.16
CA LEU A 38 -8.34 -6.89 -13.09
C LEU A 38 -7.53 -7.50 -11.96
N LEU A 39 -6.67 -6.68 -11.38
CA LEU A 39 -5.84 -7.05 -10.25
C LEU A 39 -6.09 -6.08 -9.10
N LEU A 40 -6.41 -6.64 -7.93
CA LEU A 40 -6.57 -5.91 -6.69
C LEU A 40 -5.31 -6.07 -5.85
N VAL A 41 -4.79 -4.97 -5.32
CA VAL A 41 -3.74 -4.97 -4.29
C VAL A 41 -4.32 -4.30 -3.06
N ASN A 42 -4.32 -5.00 -1.94
CA ASN A 42 -5.06 -4.60 -0.75
C ASN A 42 -4.20 -4.75 0.51
N ALA A 43 -4.00 -3.64 1.24
CA ALA A 43 -3.36 -3.67 2.55
C ALA A 43 -4.34 -4.27 3.56
N MET A 44 -3.94 -5.39 4.17
CA MET A 44 -4.79 -6.15 5.10
C MET A 44 -4.52 -5.77 6.55
N HIS A 45 -4.05 -4.56 6.79
CA HIS A 45 -3.82 -4.03 8.12
C HIS A 45 -4.27 -2.57 8.20
N ILE A 46 -4.91 -2.22 9.30
CA ILE A 46 -5.56 -0.91 9.47
C ILE A 46 -4.60 0.27 9.64
N THR A 47 -3.29 0.02 9.68
CA THR A 47 -2.25 1.04 9.77
C THR A 47 -1.28 1.02 8.59
N ALA A 48 -1.65 0.33 7.51
CA ALA A 48 -0.90 0.29 6.26
C ALA A 48 -1.80 0.66 5.08
N SER A 49 -1.20 1.06 3.98
CA SER A 49 -1.93 1.49 2.77
C SER A 49 -1.33 0.89 1.51
N ILE A 50 -2.13 0.89 0.45
CA ILE A 50 -1.66 0.71 -0.92
C ILE A 50 -2.06 1.95 -1.70
N PHE A 51 -1.14 2.52 -2.46
CA PHE A 51 -1.44 3.65 -3.33
C PHE A 51 -0.59 3.60 -4.59
N VAL A 52 -1.00 4.34 -5.60
CA VAL A 52 -0.31 4.43 -6.90
C VAL A 52 0.10 5.87 -7.13
N ASN A 53 1.40 6.09 -7.31
CA ASN A 53 1.95 7.41 -7.62
C ASN A 53 3.37 7.25 -8.16
N ASP A 54 4.06 8.37 -8.38
CA ASP A 54 5.42 8.39 -8.88
C ASP A 54 6.42 7.94 -7.81
N ASP A 55 7.47 7.27 -8.23
CA ASP A 55 8.59 6.88 -7.36
C ASP A 55 9.69 7.94 -7.44
N GLU A 56 9.53 9.01 -6.66
CA GLU A 56 10.47 10.13 -6.66
C GLU A 56 10.68 10.58 -5.20
N SER A 57 11.94 10.68 -4.78
CA SER A 57 12.29 10.89 -3.37
C SER A 57 11.76 12.21 -2.81
N GLY A 58 11.75 13.29 -3.60
CA GLY A 58 11.19 14.58 -3.18
C GLY A 58 9.70 14.50 -2.93
N LEU A 59 8.97 13.78 -3.79
CA LEU A 59 7.54 13.56 -3.62
C LEU A 59 7.26 12.74 -2.36
N HIS A 60 8.06 11.71 -2.09
CA HIS A 60 7.90 10.91 -0.87
C HIS A 60 8.15 11.75 0.39
N ALA A 61 9.12 12.65 0.36
CA ALA A 61 9.36 13.60 1.44
C ALA A 61 8.16 14.55 1.61
N ASP A 62 7.54 14.97 0.50
CA ASP A 62 6.34 15.81 0.53
C ASP A 62 5.14 15.04 1.13
N PHE A 63 4.97 13.77 0.81
CA PHE A 63 3.94 12.92 1.45
C PHE A 63 4.12 12.91 2.97
N GLU A 64 5.35 12.72 3.44
CA GLU A 64 5.64 12.68 4.87
C GLU A 64 5.28 13.99 5.56
N THR A 65 5.70 15.13 4.98
CA THR A 65 5.37 16.45 5.50
C THR A 65 3.87 16.71 5.50
N TRP A 66 3.19 16.38 4.41
CA TRP A 66 1.75 16.57 4.24
C TRP A 66 0.95 15.72 5.25
N LEU A 67 1.31 14.46 5.39
CA LEU A 67 0.63 13.55 6.32
C LEU A 67 0.83 13.97 7.78
N GLU A 68 2.03 14.45 8.14
CA GLU A 68 2.29 14.95 9.50
C GLU A 68 1.52 16.23 9.79
N LYS A 69 1.19 17.05 8.79
CA LYS A 69 0.31 18.21 8.98
C LYS A 69 -1.13 17.80 9.22
N LEU A 70 -1.63 16.79 8.51
CA LEU A 70 -3.02 16.35 8.59
C LEU A 70 -3.27 15.42 9.78
N ALA A 71 -2.31 14.57 10.09
CA ALA A 71 -2.42 13.58 11.16
C ALA A 71 -1.07 13.46 11.89
N PRO A 72 -0.68 14.47 12.68
CA PRO A 72 0.61 14.45 13.36
C PRO A 72 0.71 13.31 14.36
N GLU A 73 1.86 12.67 14.43
CA GLU A 73 2.11 11.61 15.39
C GLU A 73 2.03 12.14 16.82
N LYS A 74 2.65 13.28 17.07
CA LYS A 74 2.78 13.87 18.41
C LYS A 74 2.01 15.19 18.53
N PRO A 75 1.49 15.52 19.70
CA PRO A 75 1.52 14.74 20.95
C PRO A 75 0.54 13.56 20.88
N TYR A 76 0.90 12.43 21.45
CA TYR A 76 0.07 11.22 21.40
C TYR A 76 -1.30 11.42 22.07
N ASN A 77 -1.36 12.21 23.14
CA ASN A 77 -2.59 12.42 23.92
C ASN A 77 -3.60 13.36 23.24
N GLN A 78 -3.30 13.89 22.06
CA GLN A 78 -4.29 14.66 21.31
C GLN A 78 -5.39 13.78 20.71
N TYR A 79 -5.18 12.47 20.67
CA TYR A 79 -6.11 11.52 20.07
C TYR A 79 -6.80 10.65 21.13
N HIS A 80 -8.11 10.48 20.98
CA HIS A 80 -8.89 9.61 21.86
C HIS A 80 -8.45 8.15 21.79
N HIS A 81 -8.04 7.69 20.60
CA HIS A 81 -7.56 6.32 20.37
C HIS A 81 -6.33 5.99 21.22
N ASN A 82 -5.51 6.98 21.56
CA ASN A 82 -4.22 6.81 22.22
C ASN A 82 -4.30 6.72 23.74
N GLY A 83 -5.39 6.16 24.28
CA GLY A 83 -5.47 5.85 25.72
C GLY A 83 -4.42 4.82 26.13
N PHE A 84 -4.35 3.70 25.41
CA PHE A 84 -3.35 2.64 25.61
C PHE A 84 -2.45 2.43 24.39
N GLU A 85 -2.78 3.06 23.26
CA GLU A 85 -2.07 2.93 22.00
C GLU A 85 -1.26 4.18 21.71
N ASP A 86 -0.43 4.12 20.67
CA ASP A 86 0.37 5.26 20.21
C ASP A 86 0.25 5.48 18.70
N ASN A 87 -0.79 4.94 18.07
CA ASN A 87 -0.87 4.80 16.61
C ASN A 87 -2.13 5.38 15.98
N ALA A 88 -2.82 6.30 16.65
CA ALA A 88 -3.99 6.95 16.06
C ALA A 88 -3.65 7.65 14.75
N ASP A 89 -2.50 8.31 14.68
CA ASP A 89 -2.03 8.96 13.47
C ASP A 89 -1.85 7.99 12.31
N ALA A 90 -1.38 6.77 12.60
CA ALA A 90 -1.21 5.73 11.60
C ALA A 90 -2.54 5.29 10.98
N HIS A 91 -3.59 5.15 11.79
CA HIS A 91 -4.95 4.85 11.30
C HIS A 91 -5.45 5.98 10.38
N LEU A 92 -5.20 7.23 10.75
CA LEU A 92 -5.64 8.38 9.97
C LEU A 92 -4.85 8.52 8.67
N LYS A 93 -3.55 8.31 8.72
CA LYS A 93 -2.69 8.31 7.52
C LYS A 93 -3.15 7.23 6.53
N ARG A 94 -3.41 6.01 7.03
CA ARG A 94 -3.95 4.92 6.21
C ARG A 94 -5.29 5.31 5.60
N GLN A 95 -6.16 5.95 6.36
CA GLN A 95 -7.47 6.38 5.87
C GLN A 95 -7.35 7.38 4.71
N LEU A 96 -6.37 8.27 4.79
CA LEU A 96 -6.11 9.27 3.73
C LEU A 96 -5.49 8.62 2.49
N MET A 97 -4.53 7.73 2.67
CA MET A 97 -3.75 7.17 1.56
C MET A 97 -4.45 5.98 0.88
N GLY A 98 -5.36 5.34 1.56
CA GLY A 98 -6.20 4.31 0.97
C GLY A 98 -5.82 2.89 1.35
N ARG A 99 -6.80 2.01 1.21
CA ARG A 99 -6.69 0.58 1.56
C ARG A 99 -6.18 -0.26 0.39
N GLU A 100 -6.67 0.01 -0.83
CA GLU A 100 -6.45 -0.84 -2.00
C GLU A 100 -6.41 -0.03 -3.29
N VAL A 101 -5.84 -0.65 -4.30
CA VAL A 101 -5.94 -0.17 -5.68
C VAL A 101 -6.37 -1.32 -6.58
N VAL A 102 -7.04 -0.97 -7.66
CA VAL A 102 -7.36 -1.89 -8.75
C VAL A 102 -6.60 -1.44 -9.98
N VAL A 103 -5.88 -2.37 -10.61
CA VAL A 103 -5.09 -2.12 -11.81
C VAL A 103 -5.60 -3.03 -12.92
N ALA A 104 -5.80 -2.48 -14.10
CA ALA A 104 -6.14 -3.26 -15.28
C ALA A 104 -4.96 -4.16 -15.68
N ILE A 105 -5.28 -5.34 -16.19
CA ILE A 105 -4.31 -6.25 -16.78
C ILE A 105 -4.55 -6.25 -18.29
N THR A 106 -3.52 -5.91 -19.04
CA THR A 106 -3.58 -5.87 -20.49
C THR A 106 -2.37 -6.60 -21.06
N ASP A 107 -2.62 -7.58 -21.88
CA ASP A 107 -1.58 -8.39 -22.54
C ASP A 107 -0.55 -8.96 -21.53
N GLY A 108 -1.04 -9.43 -20.39
CA GLY A 108 -0.21 -10.06 -19.36
C GLY A 108 0.62 -9.10 -18.51
N LYS A 109 0.35 -7.80 -18.61
CA LYS A 109 1.09 -6.76 -17.90
C LYS A 109 0.16 -5.87 -17.09
N LEU A 110 0.67 -5.30 -16.02
CA LEU A 110 0.01 -4.21 -15.32
C LEU A 110 -0.12 -3.02 -16.26
N ASP A 111 -1.35 -2.57 -16.49
CA ASP A 111 -1.62 -1.42 -17.38
C ASP A 111 -1.55 -0.14 -16.56
N LEU A 112 -0.34 0.35 -16.38
CA LEU A 112 -0.03 1.53 -15.58
C LEU A 112 0.33 2.71 -16.47
N GLY A 113 0.03 3.92 -16.02
CA GLY A 113 0.53 5.14 -16.65
C GLY A 113 2.06 5.20 -16.54
N THR A 114 2.68 6.05 -17.36
CA THR A 114 4.14 6.14 -17.51
C THR A 114 4.88 6.27 -16.19
N TRP A 115 4.34 7.03 -15.25
CA TRP A 115 4.99 7.31 -13.95
C TRP A 115 4.33 6.63 -12.76
N GLU A 116 3.30 5.82 -13.03
CA GLU A 116 2.60 5.12 -11.96
C GLU A 116 3.40 3.92 -11.46
N GLN A 117 3.60 3.87 -10.14
CA GLN A 117 4.16 2.73 -9.44
C GLN A 117 3.25 2.39 -8.27
N ILE A 118 3.20 1.12 -7.91
CA ILE A 118 2.39 0.64 -6.79
C ILE A 118 3.23 0.66 -5.54
N PHE A 119 2.73 1.30 -4.48
CA PHE A 119 3.42 1.43 -3.21
C PHE A 119 2.68 0.77 -2.07
N TYR A 120 3.45 0.15 -1.19
CA TYR A 120 3.03 -0.19 0.16
C TYR A 120 3.46 0.94 1.10
N GLY A 121 2.50 1.55 1.78
CA GLY A 121 2.77 2.60 2.77
C GLY A 121 2.61 2.04 4.18
N GLU A 122 3.66 2.19 5.00
CA GLU A 122 3.69 1.76 6.38
C GLU A 122 3.62 2.96 7.31
N TYR A 123 2.70 2.93 8.29
CA TYR A 123 2.55 4.04 9.24
C TYR A 123 2.73 3.63 10.69
N ASP A 124 2.81 2.33 10.97
CA ASP A 124 3.00 1.76 12.31
C ASP A 124 3.85 0.50 12.19
N GLY A 125 5.10 0.69 11.79
CA GLY A 125 6.01 -0.38 11.42
C GLY A 125 6.53 -1.22 12.56
N LYS A 126 7.55 -2.04 12.25
CA LYS A 126 8.20 -2.97 13.18
C LYS A 126 7.30 -4.12 13.59
N ARG A 127 6.31 -4.45 12.76
CA ARG A 127 5.45 -5.63 12.90
C ARG A 127 5.11 -6.18 11.53
N ARG A 128 4.90 -7.48 11.47
CA ARG A 128 4.62 -8.18 10.23
C ARG A 128 3.20 -7.92 9.77
N LYS A 129 3.03 -7.49 8.52
CA LYS A 129 1.73 -7.18 7.91
C LYS A 129 1.64 -7.80 6.53
N ARG A 130 0.43 -8.15 6.10
CA ARG A 130 0.21 -8.77 4.81
C ARG A 130 -0.50 -7.85 3.84
N VAL A 131 -0.22 -8.08 2.57
CA VAL A 131 -0.89 -7.45 1.43
C VAL A 131 -1.51 -8.57 0.60
N LEU A 132 -2.80 -8.46 0.33
CA LEU A 132 -3.51 -9.40 -0.52
C LEU A 132 -3.43 -8.95 -1.96
N VAL A 133 -3.02 -9.84 -2.85
CA VAL A 133 -3.14 -9.66 -4.30
C VAL A 133 -4.20 -10.64 -4.78
N LYS A 134 -5.26 -10.10 -5.40
CA LYS A 134 -6.34 -10.91 -5.97
C LYS A 134 -6.48 -10.58 -7.45
N ILE A 135 -6.48 -11.60 -8.29
CA ILE A 135 -6.52 -11.45 -9.75
C ILE A 135 -7.70 -12.22 -10.29
N ILE A 136 -8.49 -11.58 -11.14
CA ILE A 136 -9.55 -12.24 -11.90
C ILE A 136 -9.41 -11.87 -13.38
N GLY A 137 -9.61 -12.84 -14.26
CA GLY A 137 -9.53 -12.60 -15.69
C GLY A 137 -9.31 -13.87 -16.49
N GLU A 138 -8.77 -13.68 -17.68
CA GLU A 138 -8.52 -14.75 -18.64
C GLU A 138 -7.10 -14.78 -19.16
#